data_1beb3e1e4e60627ca3d8cbb25354d4bf
#
_entry.id   1beb3e1e4e60627ca3d8cbb25354d4bf
#
_cell.length_a   1.000
_cell.length_b   1.000
_cell.length_c   1.000
_cell.angle_alpha   90.00
_cell.angle_beta   90.00
_cell.angle_gamma   90.00
#
_symmetry.space_group_name_H-M   'P 1'
#
loop_
_entity.id
_entity.type
_entity.pdbx_description
1 polymer ?
#
loop_
_entity_poly.entity_id
_entity_poly.type
_entity_poly.pdbx_seq_one_letter_code
_entity_poly.pdbx_strand_id
1 'polypeptide(L)'
;MIVGDGEGVTRFINLHVHGARTAGDGEAVARAVANSTLVKTSWFGGDPNWGRILCAMGYSNAKVDEGKVDVGYGRPGKNKITFAVRRGQPTRVALQTLGAIVSQPEFGLHIFLNAGRHDCVLYTSDLTEEYVEFNKGDLSDPKSLGG
;
A
#
# COMPACT_ATOMS: atom_id res chain seq x y z
N MET A 1 -12.71 -4.89 -23.51
CA MET A 1 -11.55 -5.07 -22.65
C MET A 1 -11.49 -6.46 -22.06
N ILE A 2 -10.33 -7.04 -22.04
CA ILE A 2 -10.16 -8.39 -21.53
C ILE A 2 -9.80 -8.34 -20.06
N VAL A 3 -10.57 -9.03 -19.24
CA VAL A 3 -10.35 -9.03 -17.79
C VAL A 3 -10.13 -10.40 -17.24
N GLY A 4 -10.13 -11.41 -18.07
CA GLY A 4 -10.16 -12.78 -17.57
C GLY A 4 -8.85 -13.27 -17.00
N ASP A 5 -7.74 -12.82 -17.51
CA ASP A 5 -6.44 -13.36 -17.14
C ASP A 5 -5.74 -12.59 -16.02
N GLY A 6 -6.29 -11.46 -15.62
CA GLY A 6 -5.71 -10.67 -14.54
C GLY A 6 -4.48 -9.89 -14.92
N GLU A 7 -3.93 -10.08 -16.09
CA GLU A 7 -2.78 -9.31 -16.55
C GLU A 7 -3.24 -8.22 -17.51
N GLY A 8 -2.59 -7.06 -17.42
CA GLY A 8 -2.94 -5.93 -18.26
C GLY A 8 -4.24 -5.25 -17.87
N VAL A 9 -4.82 -5.62 -16.75
CA VAL A 9 -6.03 -5.02 -16.22
C VAL A 9 -5.65 -3.96 -15.20
N THR A 10 -6.28 -2.78 -15.30
CA THR A 10 -6.05 -1.73 -14.32
C THR A 10 -6.48 -2.21 -12.95
N ARG A 11 -5.62 -2.01 -11.98
CA ARG A 11 -5.91 -2.36 -10.60
C ARG A 11 -6.06 -1.12 -9.77
N PHE A 12 -6.99 -1.18 -8.82
CA PHE A 12 -7.21 -0.12 -7.87
C PHE A 12 -6.66 -0.54 -6.52
N ILE A 13 -5.87 0.32 -5.92
CA ILE A 13 -5.15 -0.01 -4.70
C ILE A 13 -5.59 0.94 -3.59
N ASN A 14 -6.00 0.36 -2.48
CA ASN A 14 -6.29 1.08 -1.26
C ASN A 14 -5.03 0.98 -0.40
N LEU A 15 -4.24 2.03 -0.41
CA LEU A 15 -2.97 2.06 0.30
C LEU A 15 -3.17 2.64 1.69
N HIS A 16 -2.91 1.83 2.70
CA HIS A 16 -3.02 2.23 4.09
C HIS A 16 -1.64 2.26 4.73
N VAL A 17 -1.24 3.41 5.23
CA VAL A 17 -0.03 3.53 6.03
C VAL A 17 -0.48 3.71 7.47
N HIS A 18 -0.06 2.77 8.31
CA HIS A 18 -0.45 2.72 9.72
C HIS A 18 0.74 3.04 10.60
N GLY A 19 0.47 3.71 11.71
CA GLY A 19 1.45 3.86 12.76
C GLY A 19 2.62 4.75 12.42
N ALA A 20 2.39 5.80 11.65
CA ALA A 20 3.43 6.78 11.35
C ALA A 20 3.68 7.66 12.57
N ARG A 21 4.90 8.15 12.68
CA ARG A 21 5.30 9.04 13.77
C ARG A 21 4.55 10.35 13.72
N THR A 22 4.33 10.87 12.52
CA THR A 22 3.56 12.10 12.29
C THR A 22 2.65 11.89 11.10
N ALA A 23 1.64 12.74 10.97
CA ALA A 23 0.76 12.71 9.80
C ALA A 23 1.57 12.95 8.52
N GLY A 24 2.53 13.86 8.57
CA GLY A 24 3.37 14.15 7.42
C GLY A 24 4.22 12.96 6.99
N ASP A 25 4.74 12.19 7.95
CA ASP A 25 5.50 10.99 7.63
C ASP A 25 4.61 9.95 6.94
N GLY A 26 3.39 9.77 7.45
CA GLY A 26 2.46 8.83 6.83
C GLY A 26 2.13 9.19 5.40
N GLU A 27 1.87 10.46 5.17
CA GLU A 27 1.59 10.96 3.82
C GLU A 27 2.79 10.80 2.91
N ALA A 28 3.99 11.11 3.40
CA ALA A 28 5.21 11.01 2.60
C ALA A 28 5.46 9.58 2.15
N VAL A 29 5.27 8.62 3.06
CA VAL A 29 5.41 7.20 2.70
C VAL A 29 4.36 6.79 1.67
N ALA A 30 3.11 7.15 1.90
CA ALA A 30 2.03 6.78 1.00
C ALA A 30 2.29 7.33 -0.41
N ARG A 31 2.69 8.59 -0.52
CA ARG A 31 2.96 9.20 -1.82
C ARG A 31 4.18 8.59 -2.50
N ALA A 32 5.22 8.30 -1.75
CA ALA A 32 6.42 7.71 -2.32
C ALA A 32 6.11 6.35 -2.96
N VAL A 33 5.31 5.54 -2.27
CA VAL A 33 4.91 4.24 -2.80
C VAL A 33 3.98 4.40 -3.99
N ALA A 34 2.96 5.25 -3.87
CA ALA A 34 1.97 5.42 -4.94
C ALA A 34 2.57 6.02 -6.20
N ASN A 35 3.61 6.82 -6.08
CA ASN A 35 4.24 7.48 -7.22
C ASN A 35 5.39 6.69 -7.82
N SER A 36 5.76 5.58 -7.23
CA SER A 36 6.86 4.77 -7.74
C SER A 36 6.46 4.07 -9.03
N THR A 37 7.16 4.36 -10.11
CA THR A 37 6.92 3.69 -11.39
C THR A 37 7.15 2.19 -11.27
N LEU A 38 8.19 1.79 -10.54
CA LEU A 38 8.50 0.37 -10.36
C LEU A 38 7.41 -0.36 -9.59
N VAL A 39 6.85 0.29 -8.56
CA VAL A 39 5.74 -0.30 -7.82
C VAL A 39 4.50 -0.43 -8.70
N LYS A 40 4.16 0.62 -9.43
CA LYS A 40 2.99 0.60 -10.33
C LYS A 40 3.13 -0.47 -11.41
N THR A 41 4.32 -0.64 -11.93
CA THR A 41 4.59 -1.69 -12.92
C THR A 41 4.36 -3.07 -12.33
N SER A 42 4.80 -3.29 -11.08
CA SER A 42 4.58 -4.58 -10.44
C SER A 42 3.08 -4.84 -10.22
N TRP A 43 2.33 -3.82 -9.82
CA TRP A 43 0.88 -3.97 -9.65
C TRP A 43 0.21 -4.33 -10.96
N PHE A 44 0.57 -3.64 -12.02
CA PHE A 44 -0.02 -3.89 -13.34
C PHE A 44 0.20 -5.33 -13.80
N GLY A 45 1.36 -5.89 -13.48
CA GLY A 45 1.68 -7.28 -13.81
C GLY A 45 1.18 -8.30 -12.81
N GLY A 46 0.50 -7.87 -11.76
CA GLY A 46 0.05 -8.80 -10.72
C GLY A 46 1.19 -9.38 -9.89
N ASP A 47 2.29 -8.66 -9.79
CA ASP A 47 3.51 -9.09 -9.11
C ASP A 47 3.50 -8.55 -7.67
N PRO A 48 3.50 -9.42 -6.66
CA PRO A 48 3.53 -8.97 -5.26
C PRO A 48 4.95 -8.59 -4.83
N ASN A 49 5.52 -7.62 -5.49
CA ASN A 49 6.91 -7.24 -5.28
C ASN A 49 7.04 -6.27 -4.12
N TRP A 50 7.04 -6.81 -2.92
CA TRP A 50 7.17 -6.00 -1.71
C TRP A 50 8.56 -5.35 -1.59
N GLY A 51 9.57 -5.90 -2.25
CA GLY A 51 10.89 -5.29 -2.26
C GLY A 51 10.89 -3.91 -2.91
N ARG A 52 10.12 -3.74 -3.99
CA ARG A 52 9.96 -2.44 -4.62
C ARG A 52 9.24 -1.46 -3.71
N ILE A 53 8.32 -1.96 -2.90
CA ILE A 53 7.61 -1.12 -1.94
C ILE A 53 8.57 -0.61 -0.87
N LEU A 54 9.39 -1.49 -0.30
CA LEU A 54 10.38 -1.07 0.69
C LEU A 54 11.37 -0.08 0.10
N CYS A 55 11.79 -0.31 -1.14
CA CYS A 55 12.69 0.59 -1.84
C CYS A 55 12.06 1.98 -2.02
N ALA A 56 10.79 2.02 -2.43
CA ALA A 56 10.09 3.29 -2.60
C ALA A 56 9.99 4.06 -1.29
N MET A 57 9.72 3.34 -0.19
CA MET A 57 9.66 3.96 1.13
C MET A 57 10.98 4.62 1.50
N GLY A 58 12.09 4.03 1.08
CA GLY A 58 13.41 4.59 1.35
C GLY A 58 13.67 5.92 0.68
N TYR A 59 12.92 6.25 -0.36
CA TYR A 59 13.03 7.54 -1.03
C TYR A 59 12.13 8.61 -0.43
N SER A 60 11.27 8.24 0.51
CA SER A 60 10.44 9.23 1.17
C SER A 60 11.27 10.06 2.15
N ASN A 61 10.74 11.23 2.52
CA ASN A 61 11.40 12.05 3.52
C ASN A 61 11.00 11.67 4.94
N ALA A 62 10.23 10.61 5.09
CA ALA A 62 9.76 10.18 6.39
C ALA A 62 10.84 9.45 7.15
N LYS A 63 10.74 9.50 8.47
CA LYS A 63 11.58 8.66 9.31
C LYS A 63 10.97 7.26 9.35
N VAL A 64 11.69 6.30 8.78
CA VAL A 64 11.27 4.91 8.70
C VAL A 64 12.39 4.04 9.23
N ASP A 65 12.03 3.16 10.16
CA ASP A 65 12.95 2.14 10.66
C ASP A 65 12.57 0.83 9.99
N GLU A 66 13.37 0.42 9.01
CA GLU A 66 13.07 -0.77 8.22
C GLU A 66 12.89 -2.02 9.09
N GLY A 67 13.61 -2.11 10.19
CA GLY A 67 13.49 -3.26 11.09
C GLY A 67 12.16 -3.37 11.80
N LYS A 68 11.34 -2.32 11.75
CA LYS A 68 10.03 -2.32 12.38
C LYS A 68 8.88 -2.43 11.39
N VAL A 69 9.16 -2.36 10.10
CA VAL A 69 8.11 -2.26 9.09
C VAL A 69 7.47 -3.61 8.81
N ASP A 70 6.15 -3.61 8.78
CA ASP A 70 5.38 -4.74 8.27
C ASP A 70 4.69 -4.31 6.97
N VAL A 71 4.62 -5.22 6.01
CA VAL A 71 3.92 -4.99 4.74
C VAL A 71 3.00 -6.17 4.50
N GLY A 72 1.74 -5.88 4.22
CA GLY A 72 0.78 -6.92 3.95
C GLY A 72 -0.23 -6.51 2.90
N TYR A 73 -0.95 -7.50 2.40
CA TYR A 73 -1.95 -7.32 1.36
C TYR A 73 -3.27 -7.87 1.86
N GLY A 74 -4.36 -7.23 1.46
CA GLY A 74 -5.68 -7.66 1.84
C GLY A 74 -6.67 -7.53 0.69
N ARG A 75 -7.77 -8.26 0.79
CA ARG A 75 -8.86 -8.15 -0.18
C ARG A 75 -9.86 -7.12 0.31
N PRO A 76 -10.51 -6.40 -0.61
CA PRO A 76 -11.51 -5.41 -0.22
C PRO A 76 -12.61 -6.05 0.62
N GLY A 77 -13.02 -5.35 1.67
CA GLY A 77 -14.09 -5.82 2.53
C GLY A 77 -13.71 -6.96 3.46
N LYS A 78 -12.46 -7.37 3.48
CA LYS A 78 -11.98 -8.42 4.38
C LYS A 78 -11.07 -7.80 5.43
N ASN A 79 -11.19 -8.30 6.65
CA ASN A 79 -10.34 -7.81 7.75
C ASN A 79 -8.99 -8.51 7.80
N LYS A 80 -8.80 -9.52 6.97
CA LYS A 80 -7.57 -10.30 7.00
C LYS A 80 -6.50 -9.65 6.16
N ILE A 81 -5.32 -9.48 6.74
CA ILE A 81 -4.13 -9.02 6.05
C ILE A 81 -3.16 -10.17 5.98
N THR A 82 -2.67 -10.46 4.77
CA THR A 82 -1.64 -11.47 4.57
C THR A 82 -0.30 -10.76 4.48
N PHE A 83 0.56 -11.00 5.46
CA PHE A 83 1.80 -10.27 5.58
C PHE A 83 2.91 -10.90 4.74
N ALA A 84 3.51 -10.07 3.89
CA ALA A 84 4.68 -10.44 3.11
C ALA A 84 5.98 -10.12 3.85
N VAL A 85 5.93 -9.10 4.72
CA VAL A 85 7.08 -8.64 5.50
C VAL A 85 6.63 -8.41 6.92
N ARG A 86 7.41 -8.90 7.88
CA ARG A 86 7.19 -8.64 9.30
C ARG A 86 8.52 -8.20 9.89
N ARG A 87 8.52 -7.04 10.54
CA ARG A 87 9.72 -6.46 11.14
C ARG A 87 10.89 -6.44 10.17
N GLY A 88 10.62 -6.00 8.94
CA GLY A 88 11.64 -5.86 7.93
C GLY A 88 12.10 -7.14 7.27
N GLN A 89 11.55 -8.30 7.65
CA GLN A 89 11.98 -9.58 7.13
C GLN A 89 10.86 -10.25 6.34
N PRO A 90 11.18 -10.93 5.25
CA PRO A 90 10.17 -11.65 4.50
C PRO A 90 9.54 -12.75 5.35
N THR A 91 8.24 -12.94 5.16
CA THR A 91 7.52 -14.01 5.83
C THR A 91 7.64 -15.30 5.00
N ARG A 92 7.05 -16.37 5.54
CA ARG A 92 7.03 -17.66 4.82
C ARG A 92 5.82 -17.80 3.91
N VAL A 93 5.04 -16.75 3.74
CA VAL A 93 3.87 -16.80 2.86
C VAL A 93 4.34 -17.02 1.43
N ALA A 94 3.70 -17.97 0.74
CA ALA A 94 4.06 -18.28 -0.63
C ALA A 94 3.76 -17.11 -1.56
N LEU A 95 4.65 -16.90 -2.55
CA LEU A 95 4.42 -15.86 -3.55
C LEU A 95 3.11 -16.05 -4.28
N GLN A 96 2.69 -17.31 -4.49
CA GLN A 96 1.41 -17.58 -5.13
C GLN A 96 0.24 -17.03 -4.34
N THR A 97 0.30 -17.11 -3.02
CA THR A 97 -0.76 -16.58 -2.16
C THR A 97 -0.84 -15.07 -2.28
N LEU A 98 0.31 -14.40 -2.23
CA LEU A 98 0.36 -12.94 -2.38
C LEU A 98 -0.05 -12.52 -3.79
N GLY A 99 0.41 -13.24 -4.79
CA GLY A 99 0.07 -12.96 -6.19
C GLY A 99 -1.41 -13.05 -6.46
N ALA A 100 -2.09 -13.99 -5.80
CA ALA A 100 -3.53 -14.13 -5.95
C ALA A 100 -4.27 -12.88 -5.46
N ILE A 101 -3.74 -12.23 -4.43
CA ILE A 101 -4.35 -11.00 -3.92
C ILE A 101 -4.11 -9.83 -4.88
N VAL A 102 -2.85 -9.63 -5.29
CA VAL A 102 -2.52 -8.47 -6.13
C VAL A 102 -2.97 -8.63 -7.57
N SER A 103 -3.44 -9.81 -7.94
CA SER A 103 -4.02 -10.03 -9.27
C SER A 103 -5.49 -9.66 -9.33
N GLN A 104 -6.11 -9.32 -8.21
CA GLN A 104 -7.50 -8.88 -8.19
C GLN A 104 -7.61 -7.47 -8.75
N PRO A 105 -8.78 -7.08 -9.30
CA PRO A 105 -8.97 -5.72 -9.79
C PRO A 105 -8.82 -4.66 -8.70
N GLU A 106 -9.03 -5.04 -7.46
CA GLU A 106 -8.84 -4.14 -6.33
C GLU A 106 -8.24 -4.92 -5.18
N PHE A 107 -7.27 -4.29 -4.49
CA PHE A 107 -6.72 -4.89 -3.27
C PHE A 107 -6.25 -3.79 -2.33
N GLY A 108 -6.03 -4.18 -1.07
CA GLY A 108 -5.46 -3.29 -0.07
C GLY A 108 -3.98 -3.57 0.10
N LEU A 109 -3.19 -2.52 0.19
CA LEU A 109 -1.79 -2.60 0.55
C LEU A 109 -1.64 -1.92 1.90
N HIS A 110 -1.15 -2.66 2.90
CA HIS A 110 -1.02 -2.16 4.25
C HIS A 110 0.44 -2.10 4.65
N ILE A 111 0.88 -0.92 5.03
CA ILE A 111 2.23 -0.67 5.51
C ILE A 111 2.12 -0.22 6.95
N PHE A 112 2.73 -0.97 7.86
CA PHE A 112 2.75 -0.65 9.28
C PHE A 112 4.13 -0.16 9.63
N LEU A 113 4.25 1.12 9.93
CA LEU A 113 5.55 1.71 10.28
C LEU A 113 5.93 1.43 11.72
N ASN A 114 4.94 1.21 12.57
CA ASN A 114 5.15 0.91 13.99
C ASN A 114 6.01 1.96 14.69
N ALA A 115 5.83 3.22 14.30
CA ALA A 115 6.60 4.34 14.82
C ALA A 115 5.77 5.34 15.61
N GLY A 116 4.44 5.24 15.50
CA GLY A 116 3.55 6.18 16.17
C GLY A 116 2.09 5.80 15.98
N ARG A 117 1.24 6.79 15.93
CA ARG A 117 -0.22 6.57 15.91
C ARG A 117 -0.93 7.19 14.72
N HIS A 118 -0.21 7.75 13.77
CA HIS A 118 -0.83 8.44 12.65
C HIS A 118 -1.04 7.48 11.49
N ASP A 119 -2.21 7.55 10.89
CA ASP A 119 -2.59 6.72 9.77
C ASP A 119 -2.89 7.59 8.57
N CYS A 120 -2.69 7.03 7.38
CA CYS A 120 -2.95 7.71 6.13
C CYS A 120 -3.52 6.71 5.14
N VAL A 121 -4.56 7.11 4.41
CA VAL A 121 -5.12 6.28 3.36
C VAL A 121 -5.02 7.03 2.04
N LEU A 122 -4.56 6.34 1.03
CA LEU A 122 -4.42 6.92 -0.30
C LEU A 122 -4.96 5.90 -1.31
N TYR A 123 -5.80 6.38 -2.21
CA TYR A 123 -6.37 5.53 -3.26
C TYR A 123 -5.64 5.82 -4.56
N THR A 124 -5.19 4.78 -5.24
CA THR A 124 -4.44 4.94 -6.47
C THR A 124 -4.73 3.79 -7.42
N SER A 125 -4.15 3.85 -8.59
CA SER A 125 -4.18 2.74 -9.53
C SER A 125 -2.81 2.57 -10.17
N ASP A 126 -2.66 1.46 -10.88
CA ASP A 126 -1.40 1.13 -11.53
C ASP A 126 -1.16 1.91 -12.83
N LEU A 127 -2.21 2.45 -13.46
CA LEU A 127 -2.08 3.13 -14.76
C LEU A 127 -2.42 4.60 -14.74
N THR A 128 -3.28 5.04 -13.81
CA THR A 128 -3.78 6.40 -13.82
C THR A 128 -3.14 7.20 -12.69
N GLU A 129 -3.44 8.49 -12.68
CA GLU A 129 -3.02 9.32 -11.58
C GLU A 129 -3.69 8.87 -10.30
N GLU A 130 -3.00 9.07 -9.20
CA GLU A 130 -3.52 8.70 -7.92
C GLU A 130 -4.66 9.60 -7.51
N TYR A 131 -5.64 9.02 -6.85
CA TYR A 131 -6.63 9.76 -6.09
C TYR A 131 -6.15 9.86 -4.66
N VAL A 132 -6.03 11.06 -4.17
CA VAL A 132 -5.56 11.28 -2.82
C VAL A 132 -6.71 11.73 -1.97
N GLU A 133 -7.16 10.85 -1.10
CA GLU A 133 -8.15 11.17 -0.09
C GLU A 133 -7.51 10.91 1.25
N PHE A 134 -7.15 11.98 1.93
CA PHE A 134 -6.44 11.80 3.19
C PHE A 134 -7.42 11.75 4.34
N ASN A 135 -7.44 10.57 4.95
CA ASN A 135 -8.14 10.40 6.22
C ASN A 135 -7.16 10.50 7.36
N LYS A 136 -6.48 11.49 7.49
CA LYS A 136 -5.38 11.70 8.44
C LYS A 136 -5.65 11.26 9.88
N GLY A 137 -6.39 10.19 10.03
CA GLY A 137 -6.73 9.66 11.34
C GLY A 137 -7.92 10.35 11.98
N ASP A 138 -8.50 11.37 11.37
CA ASP A 138 -9.65 12.05 11.90
C ASP A 138 -10.85 11.81 11.01
N LEU A 139 -11.50 10.71 11.22
CA LEU A 139 -12.66 10.33 10.43
C LEU A 139 -13.92 11.06 10.87
N SER A 140 -13.86 11.81 11.95
CA SER A 140 -15.00 12.57 12.42
C SER A 140 -15.15 13.90 11.70
N ASP A 141 -14.15 14.32 10.94
CA ASP A 141 -14.22 15.57 10.20
C ASP A 141 -14.73 15.30 8.78
N PRO A 142 -15.97 15.71 8.47
CA PRO A 142 -16.52 15.45 7.13
C PRO A 142 -15.71 16.08 6.02
N LYS A 143 -15.01 17.16 6.30
CA LYS A 143 -14.23 17.85 5.27
C LYS A 143 -13.02 17.03 4.87
N SER A 144 -12.45 16.28 5.80
CA SER A 144 -11.31 15.44 5.47
C SER A 144 -11.75 14.23 4.66
N LEU A 145 -13.03 13.87 4.72
CA LEU A 145 -13.55 12.74 3.98
C LEU A 145 -14.10 13.13 2.62
N GLY A 146 -14.66 14.32 2.53
CA GLY A 146 -15.33 14.73 1.33
C GLY A 146 -14.44 15.39 0.31
N GLY A 147 -13.29 15.65 0.71
CA GLY A 147 -12.31 16.23 -0.19
C GLY A 147 -12.67 17.63 -0.61
#